data_1d837099258493e9309b35656ac4d23d
#
_entry.id   1d837099258493e9309b35656ac4d23d
#
_cell.length_a   1.000
_cell.length_b   1.000
_cell.length_c   1.000
_cell.angle_alpha   90.00
_cell.angle_beta   90.00
_cell.angle_gamma   90.00
#
_symmetry.space_group_name_H-M   'P 1'
#
loop_
_entity.id
_entity.type
_entity.pdbx_description
1 polymer ?
#
loop_
_entity_poly.entity_id
_entity_poly.type
_entity_poly.pdbx_seq_one_letter_code
_entity_poly.pdbx_strand_id
1 'polypeptide(L)'
;MLGLRVSRRWGPARIAYHLGMHPSTVHKILTRYRCLRLSWTDPATGAPVRAQRRKIRRYEHPAPGDLVHVDVKKLGRIPEGGGHKVLGRAQGKRDRRRGMGYWFIHNAVDDHTRLAYSELLTDERKETAAGFWARAHAYFATAGITVTRVLTDNGACYRSRAFAAALGEDIAHKRTRPYRPQTNGKVERFNRTMLEEWAYARPYTSETERAAVKPRVVV
;
A
#
# COMPACT_ATOMS: atom_id res chain seq x y z
N MET A 1 -2.79 -24.69 -2.29
CA MET A 1 -2.53 -23.98 -3.56
C MET A 1 -3.80 -23.41 -4.16
N LEU A 2 -4.78 -24.21 -4.59
CA LEU A 2 -6.07 -23.73 -5.12
C LEU A 2 -6.80 -22.83 -4.12
N GLY A 3 -6.85 -23.22 -2.86
CA GLY A 3 -7.43 -22.41 -1.78
C GLY A 3 -6.80 -21.02 -1.67
N LEU A 4 -5.47 -20.89 -1.77
CA LEU A 4 -4.78 -19.60 -1.78
C LEU A 4 -5.13 -18.77 -3.02
N ARG A 5 -5.29 -19.43 -4.17
CA ARG A 5 -5.73 -18.77 -5.41
C ARG A 5 -7.13 -18.18 -5.28
N VAL A 6 -8.06 -18.92 -4.70
CA VAL A 6 -9.47 -18.52 -4.55
C VAL A 6 -9.63 -17.51 -3.41
N SER A 7 -9.17 -17.86 -2.19
CA SER A 7 -9.40 -17.06 -1.00
C SER A 7 -8.54 -15.81 -0.90
N ARG A 8 -7.26 -15.90 -1.32
CA ARG A 8 -6.29 -14.80 -1.26
C ARG A 8 -6.07 -14.09 -2.59
N ARG A 9 -6.56 -14.70 -3.69
CA ARG A 9 -6.37 -14.19 -5.05
C ARG A 9 -4.89 -13.96 -5.42
N TRP A 10 -4.03 -14.85 -4.96
CA TRP A 10 -2.60 -14.76 -5.22
C TRP A 10 -2.23 -15.28 -6.62
N GLY A 11 -1.25 -14.62 -7.23
CA GLY A 11 -0.62 -15.07 -8.46
C GLY A 11 0.31 -16.27 -8.25
N PRO A 12 0.76 -16.93 -9.35
CA PRO A 12 1.63 -18.11 -9.24
C PRO A 12 2.92 -17.85 -8.48
N ALA A 13 3.57 -16.72 -8.70
CA ALA A 13 4.83 -16.38 -8.03
C ALA A 13 4.66 -16.24 -6.50
N ARG A 14 3.59 -15.58 -6.06
CA ARG A 14 3.30 -15.38 -4.65
C ARG A 14 2.93 -16.69 -3.93
N ILE A 15 2.12 -17.53 -4.58
CA ILE A 15 1.79 -18.86 -4.08
C ILE A 15 3.05 -19.71 -3.98
N ALA A 16 3.90 -19.67 -5.00
CA ALA A 16 5.16 -20.40 -5.05
C ALA A 16 6.08 -20.01 -3.89
N TYR A 17 6.27 -18.73 -3.68
CA TYR A 17 7.07 -18.22 -2.56
C TYR A 17 6.53 -18.70 -1.20
N HIS A 18 5.21 -18.62 -1.00
CA HIS A 18 4.57 -19.03 0.25
C HIS A 18 4.67 -20.53 0.52
N LEU A 19 4.68 -21.35 -0.51
CA LEU A 19 4.72 -22.82 -0.41
C LEU A 19 6.13 -23.40 -0.63
N GLY A 20 7.17 -22.57 -0.80
CA GLY A 20 8.52 -23.05 -1.10
C GLY A 20 8.64 -23.76 -2.45
N MET A 21 7.81 -23.42 -3.44
CA MET A 21 7.72 -24.09 -4.74
C MET A 21 8.24 -23.19 -5.87
N HIS A 22 8.57 -23.80 -7.01
CA HIS A 22 8.91 -23.03 -8.21
C HIS A 22 7.67 -22.39 -8.86
N PRO A 23 7.70 -21.12 -9.29
CA PRO A 23 6.55 -20.42 -9.88
C PRO A 23 5.93 -21.12 -11.10
N SER A 24 6.76 -21.73 -11.96
CA SER A 24 6.29 -22.46 -13.14
C SER A 24 5.49 -23.71 -12.78
N THR A 25 5.86 -24.41 -11.70
CA THR A 25 5.12 -25.57 -11.18
C THR A 25 3.73 -25.14 -10.71
N VAL A 26 3.66 -24.06 -9.92
CA VAL A 26 2.39 -23.50 -9.49
C VAL A 26 1.53 -23.07 -10.67
N HIS A 27 2.13 -22.42 -11.67
CA HIS A 27 1.42 -22.00 -12.88
C HIS A 27 0.83 -23.20 -13.64
N LYS A 28 1.61 -24.26 -13.85
CA LYS A 28 1.16 -25.49 -14.50
C LYS A 28 -0.03 -26.14 -13.75
N ILE A 29 0.03 -26.18 -12.42
CA ILE A 29 -1.05 -26.74 -11.61
C ILE A 29 -2.31 -25.87 -11.73
N LEU A 30 -2.20 -24.55 -11.56
CA LEU A 30 -3.35 -23.66 -11.71
C LEU A 30 -4.00 -23.75 -13.10
N THR A 31 -3.20 -23.94 -14.15
CA THR A 31 -3.69 -24.13 -15.53
C THR A 31 -4.40 -25.48 -15.69
N ARG A 32 -3.83 -26.56 -15.14
CA ARG A 32 -4.47 -27.91 -15.13
C ARG A 32 -5.84 -27.90 -14.47
N TYR A 33 -5.99 -27.15 -13.38
CA TYR A 33 -7.27 -26.97 -12.68
C TYR A 33 -8.13 -25.84 -13.28
N ARG A 34 -7.82 -25.37 -14.50
CA ARG A 34 -8.56 -24.34 -15.23
C ARG A 34 -8.82 -23.06 -14.43
N CYS A 35 -7.92 -22.72 -13.50
CA CYS A 35 -8.02 -21.48 -12.77
C CYS A 35 -7.83 -20.28 -13.70
N LEU A 36 -8.82 -19.41 -13.79
CA LEU A 36 -8.74 -18.20 -14.60
C LEU A 36 -7.56 -17.32 -14.16
N ARG A 37 -6.95 -16.60 -15.09
CA ARG A 37 -5.94 -15.58 -14.78
C ARG A 37 -6.60 -14.47 -13.95
N LEU A 38 -5.89 -13.93 -12.96
CA LEU A 38 -6.42 -12.83 -12.12
C LEU A 38 -6.79 -11.59 -12.94
N SER A 39 -6.08 -11.35 -14.03
CA SER A 39 -6.41 -10.25 -14.97
C SER A 39 -7.71 -10.46 -15.75
N TRP A 40 -8.29 -11.65 -15.69
CA TRP A 40 -9.53 -12.01 -16.35
C TRP A 40 -10.70 -12.17 -15.37
N THR A 41 -10.48 -11.82 -14.13
CA THR A 41 -11.50 -11.92 -13.08
C THR A 41 -11.71 -10.58 -12.41
N ASP A 42 -12.96 -10.27 -12.09
CA ASP A 42 -13.33 -9.11 -11.30
C ASP A 42 -12.70 -9.20 -9.88
N PRO A 43 -12.03 -8.18 -9.39
CA PRO A 43 -11.37 -8.20 -8.08
C PRO A 43 -12.31 -8.42 -6.90
N ALA A 44 -13.54 -7.97 -6.95
CA ALA A 44 -14.49 -8.06 -5.85
C ALA A 44 -15.25 -9.40 -5.85
N THR A 45 -15.75 -9.82 -7.00
CA THR A 45 -16.64 -10.97 -7.12
C THR A 45 -15.93 -12.25 -7.55
N GLY A 46 -14.75 -12.16 -8.19
CA GLY A 46 -14.09 -13.31 -8.81
C GLY A 46 -14.68 -13.75 -10.13
N ALA A 47 -15.76 -13.14 -10.58
CA ALA A 47 -16.43 -13.47 -11.84
C ALA A 47 -15.53 -13.20 -13.06
N PRO A 48 -15.66 -13.99 -14.16
CA PRO A 48 -14.94 -13.69 -15.38
C PRO A 48 -15.31 -12.32 -15.96
N VAL A 49 -14.31 -11.48 -16.22
CA VAL A 49 -14.52 -10.17 -16.84
C VAL A 49 -14.48 -10.35 -18.36
N ARG A 50 -15.59 -10.18 -19.01
CA ARG A 50 -15.72 -10.06 -20.47
C ARG A 50 -15.36 -8.63 -20.88
N ALA A 51 -14.11 -8.21 -20.69
CA ALA A 51 -13.71 -6.85 -21.03
C ALA A 51 -13.06 -6.80 -22.42
N GLN A 52 -13.51 -5.87 -23.24
CA GLN A 52 -12.67 -5.35 -24.30
C GLN A 52 -11.37 -4.81 -23.65
N ARG A 53 -10.22 -5.37 -24.05
CA ARG A 53 -8.91 -4.89 -23.62
C ARG A 53 -8.69 -3.49 -24.16
N ARG A 54 -9.16 -2.46 -23.46
CA ARG A 54 -8.58 -1.13 -23.63
C ARG A 54 -7.11 -1.27 -23.28
N LYS A 55 -6.20 -0.92 -24.20
CA LYS A 55 -4.78 -0.79 -23.89
C LYS A 55 -4.67 0.19 -22.73
N ILE A 56 -4.40 -0.34 -21.53
CA ILE A 56 -4.13 0.50 -20.35
C ILE A 56 -2.84 1.22 -20.71
N ARG A 57 -2.92 2.51 -20.97
CA ARG A 57 -1.74 3.36 -21.10
C ARG A 57 -1.12 3.41 -19.69
N ARG A 58 -0.01 2.69 -19.51
CA ARG A 58 0.82 2.88 -18.33
C ARG A 58 1.41 4.28 -18.43
N TYR A 59 1.00 5.11 -17.52
CA TYR A 59 1.64 6.41 -17.31
C TYR A 59 2.78 6.17 -16.33
N GLU A 60 4.00 6.41 -16.78
CA GLU A 60 5.22 6.26 -16.00
C GLU A 60 6.14 7.42 -16.34
N HIS A 61 6.64 8.11 -15.32
CA HIS A 61 7.58 9.18 -15.53
C HIS A 61 8.93 8.62 -16.00
N PRO A 62 9.66 9.36 -16.87
CA PRO A 62 10.86 8.83 -17.53
C PRO A 62 12.06 8.66 -16.62
N ALA A 63 12.15 9.43 -15.51
CA ALA A 63 13.31 9.41 -14.63
C ALA A 63 12.92 9.28 -13.15
N PRO A 64 13.83 8.70 -12.30
CA PRO A 64 13.67 8.70 -10.85
C PRO A 64 13.51 10.13 -10.30
N GLY A 65 12.58 10.31 -9.37
CA GLY A 65 12.33 11.61 -8.74
C GLY A 65 11.45 12.58 -9.54
N ASP A 66 11.17 12.29 -10.82
CA ASP A 66 10.24 13.09 -11.62
C ASP A 66 8.87 13.23 -10.98
N LEU A 67 8.41 12.23 -10.26
CA LEU A 67 7.19 12.25 -9.49
C LEU A 67 7.25 11.28 -8.32
N VAL A 68 7.02 11.77 -7.11
CA VAL A 68 6.84 10.97 -5.91
C VAL A 68 5.38 11.05 -5.46
N HIS A 69 4.74 9.90 -5.33
CA HIS A 69 3.38 9.79 -4.81
C HIS A 69 3.42 9.73 -3.29
N VAL A 70 2.66 10.58 -2.62
CA VAL A 70 2.56 10.61 -1.15
C VAL A 70 1.11 10.38 -0.73
N ASP A 71 0.92 9.49 0.25
CA ASP A 71 -0.40 9.12 0.75
C ASP A 71 -0.34 8.65 2.21
N VAL A 72 -1.47 8.71 2.90
CA VAL A 72 -1.65 8.21 4.27
C VAL A 72 -2.71 7.13 4.31
N LYS A 73 -2.36 5.97 4.85
CA LYS A 73 -3.29 4.86 5.05
C LYS A 73 -3.60 4.62 6.51
N LYS A 74 -4.87 4.74 6.91
CA LYS A 74 -5.35 4.39 8.25
C LYS A 74 -5.28 2.89 8.48
N LEU A 75 -4.71 2.50 9.61
CA LEU A 75 -4.54 1.13 10.03
C LEU A 75 -5.12 0.94 11.42
N GLY A 76 -6.14 0.08 11.55
CA GLY A 76 -6.75 -0.20 12.86
C GLY A 76 -5.72 -0.74 13.85
N ARG A 77 -5.77 -0.24 15.10
CA ARG A 77 -4.92 -0.74 16.18
C ARG A 77 -5.31 -2.15 16.58
N ILE A 78 -4.32 -2.93 17.01
CA ILE A 78 -4.49 -4.27 17.54
C ILE A 78 -4.41 -4.18 19.06
N PRO A 79 -5.47 -4.58 19.81
CA PRO A 79 -5.40 -4.66 21.27
C PRO A 79 -4.43 -5.75 21.72
N GLU A 80 -3.95 -5.65 22.95
CA GLU A 80 -3.18 -6.74 23.56
C GLU A 80 -4.01 -8.03 23.64
N GLY A 81 -3.39 -9.14 23.30
CA GLY A 81 -4.05 -10.43 23.11
C GLY A 81 -4.68 -10.63 21.73
N GLY A 82 -4.60 -9.62 20.83
CA GLY A 82 -5.08 -9.69 19.47
C GLY A 82 -6.49 -9.13 19.27
N GLY A 83 -6.84 -8.86 18.02
CA GLY A 83 -8.15 -8.35 17.62
C GLY A 83 -9.10 -9.47 17.20
N HIS A 84 -10.17 -9.10 16.48
CA HIS A 84 -11.23 -10.03 16.06
C HIS A 84 -10.74 -11.27 15.25
N LYS A 85 -9.57 -11.19 14.63
CA LYS A 85 -8.98 -12.32 13.90
C LYS A 85 -8.38 -13.39 14.83
N VAL A 86 -8.02 -13.02 16.05
CA VAL A 86 -7.49 -13.90 17.10
C VAL A 86 -8.60 -14.29 18.07
N LEU A 87 -9.33 -13.29 18.60
CA LEU A 87 -10.29 -13.45 19.70
C LEU A 87 -11.75 -13.59 19.24
N GLY A 88 -11.99 -13.59 17.92
CA GLY A 88 -13.32 -13.73 17.35
C GLY A 88 -14.12 -12.41 17.25
N ARG A 89 -15.25 -12.47 16.51
CA ARG A 89 -16.03 -11.27 16.15
C ARG A 89 -16.70 -10.58 17.34
N ALA A 90 -17.06 -11.31 18.38
CA ALA A 90 -17.70 -10.74 19.56
C ALA A 90 -16.74 -9.81 20.31
N GLN A 91 -15.48 -10.22 20.49
CA GLN A 91 -14.43 -9.39 21.07
C GLN A 91 -14.13 -8.18 20.19
N GLY A 92 -14.03 -8.35 18.88
CA GLY A 92 -13.81 -7.24 17.95
C GLY A 92 -14.90 -6.16 18.00
N LYS A 93 -16.17 -6.52 18.29
CA LYS A 93 -17.24 -5.53 18.51
C LYS A 93 -17.05 -4.75 19.83
N ARG A 94 -16.56 -5.41 20.88
CA ARG A 94 -16.26 -4.75 22.19
C ARG A 94 -15.11 -3.79 22.04
N ASP A 95 -14.03 -4.18 21.36
CA ASP A 95 -12.85 -3.35 21.13
C ASP A 95 -13.18 -2.11 20.29
N ARG A 96 -14.03 -2.26 19.27
CA ARG A 96 -14.52 -1.13 18.46
C ARG A 96 -15.29 -0.11 19.33
N ARG A 97 -16.10 -0.56 20.28
CA ARG A 97 -16.84 0.31 21.23
C ARG A 97 -15.90 1.06 22.19
N ARG A 98 -14.73 0.48 22.51
CA ARG A 98 -13.71 1.10 23.37
C ARG A 98 -12.87 2.16 22.67
N GLY A 99 -13.07 2.37 21.35
CA GLY A 99 -12.40 3.43 20.62
C GLY A 99 -10.89 3.22 20.48
N MET A 100 -10.45 2.02 20.11
CA MET A 100 -9.02 1.66 19.96
C MET A 100 -8.22 2.58 19.05
N GLY A 101 -8.87 3.36 18.17
CA GLY A 101 -8.23 4.32 17.30
C GLY A 101 -7.46 3.68 16.14
N TYR A 102 -6.59 4.49 15.54
CA TYR A 102 -5.83 4.11 14.35
C TYR A 102 -4.36 4.44 14.50
N TRP A 103 -3.53 3.69 13.80
CA TRP A 103 -2.21 4.09 13.33
C TRP A 103 -2.33 4.61 11.90
N PHE A 104 -1.34 5.35 11.46
CA PHE A 104 -1.31 5.97 10.14
C PHE A 104 -0.02 5.59 9.44
N ILE A 105 -0.14 4.85 8.34
CA ILE A 105 1.01 4.53 7.49
C ILE A 105 1.15 5.69 6.52
N HIS A 106 2.20 6.47 6.67
CA HIS A 106 2.60 7.48 5.70
C HIS A 106 3.53 6.84 4.69
N ASN A 107 3.24 7.00 3.42
CA ASN A 107 4.00 6.42 2.32
C ASN A 107 4.40 7.47 1.31
N ALA A 108 5.64 7.37 0.81
CA ALA A 108 6.16 8.10 -0.33
C ALA A 108 6.74 7.08 -1.32
N VAL A 109 6.27 7.09 -2.56
CA VAL A 109 6.65 6.10 -3.58
C VAL A 109 7.08 6.80 -4.85
N ASP A 110 8.29 6.57 -5.29
CA ASP A 110 8.77 7.09 -6.58
C ASP A 110 8.04 6.43 -7.75
N ASP A 111 7.60 7.25 -8.69
CA ASP A 111 6.81 6.81 -9.84
C ASP A 111 7.59 5.90 -10.79
N HIS A 112 8.88 6.14 -10.96
CA HIS A 112 9.74 5.41 -11.90
C HIS A 112 10.30 4.13 -11.27
N THR A 113 11.08 4.26 -10.19
CA THR A 113 11.80 3.14 -9.57
C THR A 113 10.93 2.26 -8.71
N ARG A 114 9.80 2.75 -8.21
CA ARG A 114 8.97 2.13 -7.17
C ARG A 114 9.64 2.11 -5.78
N LEU A 115 10.81 2.72 -5.64
CA LEU A 115 11.40 2.88 -4.32
C LEU A 115 10.42 3.59 -3.41
N ALA A 116 10.25 3.06 -2.22
CA ALA A 116 9.26 3.55 -1.27
C ALA A 116 9.88 3.83 0.10
N TYR A 117 9.46 4.94 0.71
CA TYR A 117 9.72 5.24 2.10
C TYR A 117 8.41 5.22 2.89
N SER A 118 8.38 4.52 4.02
CA SER A 118 7.17 4.31 4.79
C SER A 118 7.41 4.43 6.29
N GLU A 119 6.52 5.11 6.99
CA GLU A 119 6.53 5.24 8.45
C GLU A 119 5.15 4.95 9.04
N LEU A 120 5.15 4.32 10.21
CA LEU A 120 3.95 4.15 11.03
C LEU A 120 3.91 5.25 12.07
N LEU A 121 2.96 6.19 11.94
CA LEU A 121 2.84 7.36 12.78
C LEU A 121 1.50 7.39 13.52
N THR A 122 1.39 8.24 14.53
CA THR A 122 0.24 8.29 15.44
C THR A 122 -0.95 9.04 14.88
N ASP A 123 -0.74 9.91 13.89
CA ASP A 123 -1.78 10.76 13.32
C ASP A 123 -1.48 11.16 11.86
N GLU A 124 -2.41 11.90 11.25
CA GLU A 124 -2.31 12.49 9.91
C GLU A 124 -2.35 14.03 9.96
N ARG A 125 -1.83 14.64 11.04
CA ARG A 125 -1.79 16.10 11.19
C ARG A 125 -0.81 16.73 10.21
N LYS A 126 -0.98 18.02 9.98
CA LYS A 126 -0.16 18.78 9.02
C LYS A 126 1.33 18.78 9.40
N GLU A 127 1.65 18.88 10.69
CA GLU A 127 3.01 18.84 11.19
C GLU A 127 3.63 17.46 11.01
N THR A 128 2.86 16.42 11.26
CA THR A 128 3.26 15.02 11.10
C THR A 128 3.52 14.70 9.64
N ALA A 129 2.65 15.15 8.73
CA ALA A 129 2.82 14.96 7.29
C ALA A 129 4.05 15.74 6.75
N ALA A 130 4.27 16.97 7.24
CA ALA A 130 5.44 17.77 6.88
C ALA A 130 6.75 17.14 7.36
N GLY A 131 6.81 16.69 8.61
CA GLY A 131 7.97 15.98 9.16
C GLY A 131 8.23 14.65 8.46
N PHE A 132 7.19 13.89 8.14
CA PHE A 132 7.31 12.68 7.33
C PHE A 132 7.94 12.98 5.97
N TRP A 133 7.43 14.02 5.27
CA TRP A 133 7.96 14.37 3.96
C TRP A 133 9.45 14.77 4.03
N ALA A 134 9.86 15.55 5.03
CA ALA A 134 11.26 15.93 5.19
C ALA A 134 12.19 14.70 5.31
N ARG A 135 11.79 13.68 6.08
CA ARG A 135 12.55 12.42 6.21
C ARG A 135 12.50 11.57 4.93
N ALA A 136 11.35 11.49 4.27
CA ALA A 136 11.22 10.80 3.00
C ALA A 136 12.11 11.44 1.92
N HIS A 137 12.12 12.77 1.83
CA HIS A 137 12.96 13.52 0.89
C HIS A 137 14.46 13.25 1.15
N ALA A 138 14.89 13.29 2.41
CA ALA A 138 16.26 12.94 2.78
C ALA A 138 16.61 11.50 2.38
N TYR A 139 15.69 10.54 2.58
CA TYR A 139 15.87 9.14 2.16
C TYR A 139 16.05 9.02 0.64
N PHE A 140 15.22 9.68 -0.17
CA PHE A 140 15.38 9.67 -1.62
C PHE A 140 16.72 10.30 -2.05
N ALA A 141 17.16 11.36 -1.39
CA ALA A 141 18.46 11.97 -1.64
C ALA A 141 19.62 11.00 -1.36
N THR A 142 19.57 10.21 -0.26
CA THR A 142 20.59 9.17 0.01
C THR A 142 20.60 8.06 -1.03
N ALA A 143 19.48 7.82 -1.70
CA ALA A 143 19.37 6.88 -2.81
C ALA A 143 19.78 7.51 -4.17
N GLY A 144 20.29 8.74 -4.20
CA GLY A 144 20.67 9.44 -5.42
C GLY A 144 19.49 9.95 -6.25
N ILE A 145 18.30 10.04 -5.65
CA ILE A 145 17.07 10.47 -6.32
C ILE A 145 16.76 11.93 -5.95
N THR A 146 16.85 12.82 -6.93
CA THR A 146 16.44 14.24 -6.80
C THR A 146 14.97 14.37 -7.12
N VAL A 147 14.14 14.69 -6.11
CA VAL A 147 12.70 14.83 -6.28
C VAL A 147 12.34 16.19 -6.86
N THR A 148 11.63 16.21 -8.00
CA THR A 148 11.18 17.45 -8.65
C THR A 148 9.68 17.71 -8.46
N ARG A 149 8.88 16.66 -8.25
CA ARG A 149 7.42 16.78 -8.10
C ARG A 149 6.88 15.80 -7.07
N VAL A 150 5.89 16.28 -6.31
CA VAL A 150 5.13 15.46 -5.35
C VAL A 150 3.66 15.46 -5.72
N LEU A 151 3.05 14.29 -5.76
CA LEU A 151 1.61 14.11 -5.96
C LEU A 151 0.97 13.60 -4.68
N THR A 152 -0.03 14.34 -4.19
CA THR A 152 -0.86 13.94 -3.05
C THR A 152 -2.33 13.89 -3.43
N ASP A 153 -3.14 13.35 -2.55
CA ASP A 153 -4.58 13.60 -2.59
C ASP A 153 -4.92 15.04 -2.11
N ASN A 154 -6.20 15.33 -1.90
CA ASN A 154 -6.68 16.62 -1.41
C ASN A 154 -6.84 16.64 0.13
N GLY A 155 -6.19 15.74 0.87
CA GLY A 155 -6.21 15.70 2.33
C GLY A 155 -5.81 17.03 2.97
N ALA A 156 -6.43 17.36 4.10
CA ALA A 156 -6.21 18.64 4.77
C ALA A 156 -4.74 18.85 5.18
N CYS A 157 -4.05 17.79 5.57
CA CYS A 157 -2.62 17.83 5.92
C CYS A 157 -1.75 18.30 4.77
N TYR A 158 -2.02 17.84 3.54
CA TYR A 158 -1.27 18.19 2.33
C TYR A 158 -1.61 19.59 1.77
N ARG A 159 -2.78 20.13 2.13
CA ARG A 159 -3.18 21.49 1.74
C ARG A 159 -2.63 22.57 2.69
N SER A 160 -1.94 22.18 3.73
CA SER A 160 -1.45 23.06 4.78
C SER A 160 -0.22 23.86 4.34
N ARG A 161 -0.03 25.03 4.97
CA ARG A 161 1.19 25.82 4.82
C ARG A 161 2.43 25.06 5.33
N ALA A 162 2.27 24.25 6.38
CA ALA A 162 3.37 23.45 6.93
C ALA A 162 3.89 22.43 5.91
N PHE A 163 3.01 21.74 5.18
CA PHE A 163 3.41 20.81 4.14
C PHE A 163 4.04 21.53 2.94
N ALA A 164 3.48 22.68 2.53
CA ALA A 164 4.05 23.48 1.46
C ALA A 164 5.46 24.00 1.82
N ALA A 165 5.67 24.46 3.05
CA ALA A 165 6.99 24.85 3.54
C ALA A 165 8.00 23.70 3.56
N ALA A 166 7.54 22.48 3.90
CA ALA A 166 8.38 21.29 3.91
C ALA A 166 8.77 20.80 2.50
N LEU A 167 7.97 21.11 1.48
CA LEU A 167 8.32 20.84 0.08
C LEU A 167 9.43 21.77 -0.41
N GLY A 168 9.47 23.03 0.08
CA GLY A 168 10.34 24.08 -0.43
C GLY A 168 9.86 24.63 -1.78
N GLU A 169 10.70 25.44 -2.40
CA GLU A 169 10.40 26.11 -3.68
C GLU A 169 10.74 25.23 -4.90
N ASP A 170 11.69 24.31 -4.74
CA ASP A 170 12.21 23.48 -5.83
C ASP A 170 11.32 22.30 -6.18
N ILE A 171 10.37 21.91 -5.30
CA ILE A 171 9.51 20.74 -5.50
C ILE A 171 8.09 21.17 -5.85
N ALA A 172 7.68 20.89 -7.07
CA ALA A 172 6.33 21.22 -7.53
C ALA A 172 5.27 20.30 -6.87
N HIS A 173 4.37 20.88 -6.09
CA HIS A 173 3.25 20.16 -5.49
C HIS A 173 2.10 20.00 -6.46
N LYS A 174 1.76 18.74 -6.78
CA LYS A 174 0.57 18.39 -7.58
C LYS A 174 -0.43 17.67 -6.66
N ARG A 175 -1.72 17.92 -6.90
CA ARG A 175 -2.81 17.26 -6.20
C ARG A 175 -3.70 16.51 -7.20
N THR A 176 -4.27 15.40 -6.77
CA THR A 176 -5.23 14.64 -7.59
C THR A 176 -6.43 15.51 -7.93
N ARG A 177 -6.91 15.43 -9.17
CA ARG A 177 -8.15 16.11 -9.54
C ARG A 177 -9.34 15.47 -8.82
N PRO A 178 -10.34 16.25 -8.42
CA PRO A 178 -11.59 15.71 -7.88
C PRO A 178 -12.17 14.64 -8.81
N TYR A 179 -12.68 13.57 -8.24
CA TYR A 179 -13.27 12.42 -8.96
C TYR A 179 -12.35 11.68 -9.94
N ARG A 180 -11.01 11.88 -9.84
CA ARG A 180 -10.00 11.12 -10.60
C ARG A 180 -8.94 10.50 -9.68
N PRO A 181 -9.31 9.56 -8.81
CA PRO A 181 -8.37 8.91 -7.88
C PRO A 181 -7.30 8.09 -8.62
N GLN A 182 -7.55 7.71 -9.86
CA GLN A 182 -6.65 6.89 -10.70
C GLN A 182 -5.23 7.48 -10.84
N THR A 183 -5.07 8.78 -10.64
CA THR A 183 -3.75 9.44 -10.72
C THR A 183 -2.83 9.06 -9.57
N ASN A 184 -3.37 8.63 -8.41
CA ASN A 184 -2.59 8.17 -7.25
C ASN A 184 -2.51 6.63 -7.14
N GLY A 185 -2.86 5.93 -8.21
CA GLY A 185 -3.00 4.47 -8.24
C GLY A 185 -1.72 3.69 -7.88
N LYS A 186 -0.52 4.31 -7.98
CA LYS A 186 0.75 3.65 -7.64
C LYS A 186 0.91 3.52 -6.12
N VAL A 187 0.69 4.59 -5.36
CA VAL A 187 0.74 4.51 -3.90
C VAL A 187 -0.45 3.74 -3.33
N GLU A 188 -1.63 3.81 -3.95
CA GLU A 188 -2.77 2.98 -3.57
C GLU A 188 -2.46 1.49 -3.73
N ARG A 189 -1.80 1.11 -4.84
CA ARG A 189 -1.34 -0.26 -5.05
C ARG A 189 -0.28 -0.65 -4.02
N PHE A 190 0.65 0.24 -3.72
CA PHE A 190 1.66 0.03 -2.68
C PHE A 190 1.00 -0.15 -1.31
N ASN A 191 0.07 0.72 -0.92
CA ASN A 191 -0.74 0.57 0.30
C ASN A 191 -1.40 -0.80 0.39
N ARG A 192 -1.99 -1.27 -0.71
CA ARG A 192 -2.61 -2.59 -0.78
C ARG A 192 -1.58 -3.70 -0.53
N THR A 193 -0.41 -3.63 -1.16
CA THR A 193 0.68 -4.58 -0.94
C THR A 193 1.12 -4.59 0.52
N MET A 194 1.31 -3.42 1.12
CA MET A 194 1.66 -3.27 2.54
C MET A 194 0.61 -3.91 3.47
N LEU A 195 -0.68 -3.72 3.17
CA LEU A 195 -1.74 -4.33 3.95
C LEU A 195 -1.76 -5.86 3.82
N GLU A 196 -1.57 -6.38 2.62
CA GLU A 196 -1.64 -7.82 2.34
C GLU A 196 -0.39 -8.58 2.79
N GLU A 197 0.80 -7.99 2.66
CA GLU A 197 2.07 -8.66 2.90
C GLU A 197 2.62 -8.43 4.31
N TRP A 198 2.18 -7.39 4.97
CA TRP A 198 2.60 -7.04 6.31
C TRP A 198 1.41 -6.88 7.26
N ALA A 199 0.65 -5.78 7.17
CA ALA A 199 -0.27 -5.37 8.23
C ALA A 199 -1.37 -6.39 8.55
N TYR A 200 -1.78 -7.19 7.55
CA TYR A 200 -2.78 -8.25 7.66
C TYR A 200 -2.32 -9.59 7.08
N ALA A 201 -1.01 -9.79 6.92
CA ALA A 201 -0.44 -11.01 6.39
C ALA A 201 -0.82 -12.23 7.25
N ARG A 202 -0.87 -12.02 8.57
CA ARG A 202 -1.31 -13.00 9.56
C ARG A 202 -2.11 -12.31 10.68
N PRO A 203 -2.82 -13.04 11.54
CA PRO A 203 -3.32 -12.52 12.80
C PRO A 203 -2.16 -12.18 13.73
N TYR A 204 -2.08 -10.93 14.18
CA TYR A 204 -1.11 -10.48 15.19
C TYR A 204 -1.80 -10.39 16.55
N THR A 205 -1.05 -10.67 17.62
CA THR A 205 -1.55 -10.63 19.00
C THR A 205 -1.35 -9.26 19.64
N SER A 206 -0.47 -8.42 19.08
CA SER A 206 -0.24 -7.05 19.56
C SER A 206 0.29 -6.13 18.46
N GLU A 207 0.28 -4.82 18.74
CA GLU A 207 0.93 -3.83 17.87
C GLU A 207 2.44 -4.01 17.83
N THR A 208 3.05 -4.36 18.97
CA THR A 208 4.49 -4.61 19.06
C THR A 208 4.90 -5.75 18.15
N GLU A 209 4.13 -6.84 18.14
CA GLU A 209 4.37 -7.96 17.24
C GLU A 209 4.25 -7.53 15.77
N ARG A 210 3.21 -6.75 15.41
CA ARG A 210 3.05 -6.26 14.04
C ARG A 210 4.17 -5.31 13.63
N ALA A 211 4.60 -4.41 14.52
CA ALA A 211 5.67 -3.45 14.26
C ALA A 211 7.06 -4.13 14.15
N ALA A 212 7.31 -5.19 14.91
CA ALA A 212 8.56 -5.95 14.87
C ALA A 212 8.78 -6.67 13.52
N VAL A 213 7.70 -7.02 12.83
CA VAL A 213 7.79 -7.56 11.47
C VAL A 213 7.95 -6.38 10.50
N LYS A 214 9.21 -6.00 10.25
CA LYS A 214 9.51 -4.94 9.27
C LYS A 214 8.88 -5.32 7.92
N PRO A 215 8.09 -4.44 7.30
CA PRO A 215 7.64 -4.69 5.94
C PRO A 215 8.87 -4.87 5.07
N ARG A 216 8.96 -5.99 4.35
CA ARG A 216 9.94 -6.12 3.29
C ARG A 216 9.56 -5.05 2.26
N VAL A 217 10.39 -4.02 2.15
CA VAL A 217 10.26 -3.04 1.08
C VAL A 217 10.39 -3.82 -0.22
N VAL A 218 9.26 -4.00 -0.90
CA VAL A 218 9.25 -4.64 -2.22
C VAL A 218 9.63 -3.54 -3.20
N VAL A 219 10.85 -3.61 -3.66
CA VAL A 219 11.33 -2.85 -4.84
C VAL A 219 10.60 -3.36 -6.08
#